data_1dce58e670eadc96ca083baa65179aaa
#
_entry.id   1dce58e670eadc96ca083baa65179aaa
#
_cell.length_a   1.000
_cell.length_b   1.000
_cell.length_c   1.000
_cell.angle_alpha   90.00
_cell.angle_beta   90.00
_cell.angle_gamma   90.00
#
_symmetry.space_group_name_H-M   'P 1'
#
loop_
_entity.id
_entity.type
_entity.pdbx_description
1 polymer ?
#
loop_
_entity_poly.entity_id
_entity_poly.type
_entity_poly.pdbx_seq_one_letter_code
_entity_poly.pdbx_strand_id
1 'polypeptide(L)'
;SILAIFFIAIIIYVTIRMFEIRKKERMHLHHEIEEYAHNQALKEKKAQEEGIFKNERWKKVLDYLFSINENDWKLAVIEADSMLFDLFTQLGFKGDNLGDKLKEANQANFKNLNFAWEAHNIRNKIAHEGSSFELSLHEAKRVIALYEQIFQEFGYI
;
A
#
# COMPACT_ATOMS: atom_id res chain seq x y z
N SER A 1 -49.31 53.65 11.05
CA SER A 1 -50.20 52.64 11.64
C SER A 1 -49.38 51.66 12.45
N ILE A 2 -49.81 51.35 13.66
CA ILE A 2 -49.09 50.46 14.65
C ILE A 2 -48.79 49.08 14.04
N LEU A 3 -49.69 48.57 13.20
CA LEU A 3 -49.55 47.32 12.47
C LEU A 3 -48.32 47.32 11.53
N ALA A 4 -48.05 48.40 10.84
CA ALA A 4 -46.88 48.51 9.95
C ALA A 4 -45.55 48.46 10.73
N ILE A 5 -45.48 49.08 11.88
CA ILE A 5 -44.30 49.07 12.76
C ILE A 5 -44.04 47.62 13.26
N PHE A 6 -45.10 46.92 13.64
CA PHE A 6 -45.02 45.55 14.09
C PHE A 6 -44.49 44.60 13.00
N PHE A 7 -44.98 44.73 11.74
CA PHE A 7 -44.46 43.93 10.62
C PHE A 7 -42.99 44.23 10.30
N ILE A 8 -42.60 45.51 10.34
CA ILE A 8 -41.20 45.91 10.13
C ILE A 8 -40.29 45.29 11.24
N ALA A 9 -40.71 45.31 12.48
CA ALA A 9 -39.94 44.69 13.59
C ALA A 9 -39.77 43.16 13.38
N ILE A 10 -40.81 42.46 12.90
CA ILE A 10 -40.73 41.03 12.58
C ILE A 10 -39.76 40.78 11.43
N ILE A 11 -39.82 41.58 10.37
CA ILE A 11 -38.92 41.44 9.22
C ILE A 11 -37.45 41.61 9.65
N ILE A 12 -37.18 42.63 10.44
CA ILE A 12 -35.83 42.91 10.98
C ILE A 12 -35.36 41.71 11.83
N TYR A 13 -36.21 41.24 12.73
CA TYR A 13 -35.87 40.08 13.59
C TYR A 13 -35.56 38.81 12.74
N VAL A 14 -36.39 38.49 11.76
CA VAL A 14 -36.20 37.32 10.89
C VAL A 14 -34.93 37.47 10.08
N THR A 15 -34.64 38.64 9.53
CA THR A 15 -33.41 38.89 8.74
C THR A 15 -32.16 38.72 9.59
N ILE A 16 -32.13 39.26 10.79
CA ILE A 16 -30.99 39.11 11.74
C ILE A 16 -30.81 37.62 12.06
N ARG A 17 -31.89 36.92 12.38
CA ARG A 17 -31.86 35.49 12.73
C ARG A 17 -31.36 34.64 11.58
N MET A 18 -31.77 34.97 10.36
CA MET A 18 -31.31 34.26 9.16
C MET A 18 -29.82 34.50 8.88
N PHE A 19 -29.30 35.71 9.15
CA PHE A 19 -27.88 36.03 9.06
C PHE A 19 -27.03 35.25 10.08
N GLU A 20 -27.50 35.12 11.32
CA GLU A 20 -26.81 34.34 12.36
C GLU A 20 -26.72 32.86 12.00
N ILE A 21 -27.81 32.26 11.49
CA ILE A 21 -27.84 30.86 11.07
C ILE A 21 -26.88 30.63 9.90
N ARG A 22 -26.91 31.46 8.86
CA ARG A 22 -26.00 31.36 7.71
C ARG A 22 -24.53 31.55 8.08
N LYS A 23 -24.24 32.38 9.07
CA LYS A 23 -22.86 32.54 9.56
C LYS A 23 -22.38 31.29 10.28
N LYS A 24 -23.25 30.67 11.09
CA LYS A 24 -22.93 29.42 11.81
C LYS A 24 -22.72 28.24 10.85
N GLU A 25 -23.60 28.12 9.87
CA GLU A 25 -23.48 27.08 8.84
C GLU A 25 -22.19 27.23 8.01
N ARG A 26 -21.82 28.46 7.61
CA ARG A 26 -20.56 28.72 6.90
C ARG A 26 -19.34 28.36 7.71
N MET A 27 -19.31 28.66 9.01
CA MET A 27 -18.18 28.32 9.89
C MET A 27 -18.07 26.79 10.05
N HIS A 28 -19.19 26.09 10.17
CA HIS A 28 -19.22 24.64 10.27
C HIS A 28 -18.72 23.99 8.98
N LEU A 29 -19.18 24.46 7.83
CA LEU A 29 -18.74 23.97 6.53
C LEU A 29 -17.24 24.22 6.28
N HIS A 30 -16.72 25.40 6.68
CA HIS A 30 -15.29 25.68 6.60
C HIS A 30 -14.45 24.71 7.44
N HIS A 31 -14.89 24.42 8.64
CA HIS A 31 -14.18 23.48 9.52
C HIS A 31 -14.18 22.06 8.95
N GLU A 32 -15.31 21.57 8.42
CA GLU A 32 -15.38 20.26 7.76
C GLU A 32 -14.48 20.17 6.52
N ILE A 33 -14.42 21.23 5.71
CA ILE A 33 -13.55 21.28 4.52
C ILE A 33 -12.07 21.25 4.93
N GLU A 34 -11.68 22.01 5.96
CA GLU A 34 -10.30 22.03 6.47
C GLU A 34 -9.88 20.68 7.04
N GLU A 35 -10.75 20.02 7.81
CA GLU A 35 -10.52 18.68 8.35
C GLU A 35 -10.39 17.64 7.23
N TYR A 36 -11.27 17.69 6.23
CA TYR A 36 -11.20 16.81 5.08
C TYR A 36 -9.89 16.98 4.29
N ALA A 37 -9.51 18.24 4.00
CA ALA A 37 -8.27 18.55 3.28
C ALA A 37 -7.02 18.08 4.07
N HIS A 38 -7.02 18.26 5.40
CA HIS A 38 -5.93 17.79 6.25
C HIS A 38 -5.81 16.24 6.21
N ASN A 39 -6.94 15.55 6.34
CA ASN A 39 -6.96 14.09 6.29
C ASN A 39 -6.53 13.53 4.92
N GLN A 40 -6.88 14.20 3.82
CA GLN A 40 -6.41 13.83 2.48
C GLN A 40 -4.89 14.03 2.33
N ALA A 41 -4.36 15.16 2.78
CA ALA A 41 -2.91 15.41 2.74
C ALA A 41 -2.11 14.39 3.56
N LEU A 42 -2.64 13.96 4.72
CA LEU A 42 -2.02 12.90 5.52
C LEU A 42 -2.03 11.53 4.81
N LYS A 43 -3.12 11.20 4.11
CA LYS A 43 -3.21 9.96 3.33
C LYS A 43 -2.23 9.95 2.16
N GLU A 44 -2.15 11.06 1.43
CA GLU A 44 -1.21 11.21 0.31
C GLU A 44 0.25 11.11 0.78
N LYS A 45 0.59 11.76 1.90
CA LYS A 45 1.93 11.69 2.48
C LYS A 45 2.30 10.26 2.89
N LYS A 46 1.40 9.53 3.56
CA LYS A 46 1.61 8.12 3.93
C LYS A 46 1.79 7.24 2.69
N ALA A 47 0.96 7.40 1.66
CA ALA A 47 1.08 6.64 0.42
C ALA A 47 2.42 6.90 -0.29
N GLN A 48 2.89 8.15 -0.27
CA GLN A 48 4.19 8.51 -0.83
C GLN A 48 5.35 7.90 -0.03
N GLU A 49 5.30 7.97 1.31
CA GLU A 49 6.30 7.36 2.20
C GLU A 49 6.36 5.83 2.02
N GLU A 50 5.20 5.16 1.90
CA GLU A 50 5.12 3.72 1.62
C GLU A 50 5.72 3.37 0.24
N GLY A 51 5.47 4.17 -0.79
CA GLY A 51 6.03 3.98 -2.12
C GLY A 51 7.55 4.12 -2.12
N ILE A 52 8.11 5.12 -1.43
CA ILE A 52 9.55 5.29 -1.25
C ILE A 52 10.15 4.08 -0.55
N PHE A 53 9.53 3.61 0.54
CA PHE A 53 10.00 2.46 1.31
C PHE A 53 10.03 1.16 0.48
N LYS A 54 9.01 0.91 -0.33
CA LYS A 54 8.95 -0.25 -1.24
C LYS A 54 10.04 -0.20 -2.29
N ASN A 55 10.27 0.96 -2.88
CA ASN A 55 11.33 1.16 -3.86
C ASN A 55 12.74 0.98 -3.25
N GLU A 56 12.95 1.40 -2.01
CA GLU A 56 14.21 1.17 -1.29
C GLU A 56 14.44 -0.32 -1.00
N ARG A 57 13.41 -1.05 -0.60
CA ARG A 57 13.51 -2.50 -0.39
C ARG A 57 13.84 -3.23 -1.71
N TRP A 58 13.19 -2.88 -2.80
CA TRP A 58 13.49 -3.46 -4.11
C TRP A 58 14.92 -3.14 -4.56
N LYS A 59 15.37 -1.91 -4.36
CA LYS A 59 16.77 -1.54 -4.61
C LYS A 59 17.73 -2.42 -3.82
N LYS A 60 17.45 -2.68 -2.53
CA LYS A 60 18.26 -3.56 -1.70
C LYS A 60 18.30 -5.00 -2.25
N VAL A 61 17.17 -5.53 -2.75
CA VAL A 61 17.13 -6.83 -3.45
C VAL A 61 18.10 -6.84 -4.63
N LEU A 62 18.09 -5.79 -5.46
CA LEU A 62 18.99 -5.67 -6.61
C LEU A 62 20.46 -5.51 -6.18
N ASP A 63 20.73 -4.76 -5.12
CA ASP A 63 22.10 -4.61 -4.57
C ASP A 63 22.66 -5.97 -4.11
N TYR A 64 21.85 -6.80 -3.46
CA TYR A 64 22.20 -8.18 -3.12
C TYR A 64 22.42 -9.07 -4.36
N LEU A 65 21.53 -8.97 -5.34
CA LEU A 65 21.61 -9.78 -6.57
C LEU A 65 22.89 -9.50 -7.38
N PHE A 66 23.30 -8.25 -7.43
CA PHE A 66 24.49 -7.82 -8.17
C PHE A 66 25.81 -7.85 -7.36
N SER A 67 25.73 -8.34 -6.11
CA SER A 67 26.92 -8.58 -5.29
C SER A 67 27.79 -9.69 -5.89
N ILE A 68 29.09 -9.65 -5.62
CA ILE A 68 30.02 -10.74 -5.93
C ILE A 68 29.95 -11.91 -4.93
N ASN A 69 29.26 -11.73 -3.82
CA ASN A 69 29.13 -12.71 -2.75
C ASN A 69 27.89 -13.61 -2.98
N GLU A 70 28.11 -14.90 -3.11
CA GLU A 70 27.02 -15.88 -3.35
C GLU A 70 25.96 -15.91 -2.23
N ASN A 71 26.35 -15.61 -0.98
CA ASN A 71 25.39 -15.53 0.12
C ASN A 71 24.41 -14.37 -0.06
N ASP A 72 24.83 -13.29 -0.69
CA ASP A 72 23.95 -12.14 -0.95
C ASP A 72 22.86 -12.49 -1.95
N TRP A 73 23.10 -13.41 -2.90
CA TRP A 73 22.06 -13.86 -3.83
C TRP A 73 20.93 -14.59 -3.09
N LYS A 74 21.26 -15.36 -2.04
CA LYS A 74 20.24 -15.99 -1.18
C LYS A 74 19.46 -14.92 -0.40
N LEU A 75 20.15 -13.87 0.09
CA LEU A 75 19.50 -12.74 0.77
C LEU A 75 18.57 -11.97 -0.17
N ALA A 76 18.94 -11.81 -1.44
CA ALA A 76 18.05 -11.21 -2.44
C ALA A 76 16.72 -11.96 -2.56
N VAL A 77 16.77 -13.30 -2.66
CA VAL A 77 15.58 -14.15 -2.74
C VAL A 77 14.75 -14.07 -1.46
N ILE A 78 15.38 -14.10 -0.29
CA ILE A 78 14.69 -14.01 1.01
C ILE A 78 13.98 -12.66 1.17
N GLU A 79 14.63 -11.55 0.81
CA GLU A 79 14.03 -10.22 0.90
C GLU A 79 12.86 -10.06 -0.09
N ALA A 80 13.02 -10.55 -1.33
CA ALA A 80 11.96 -10.53 -2.33
C ALA A 80 10.74 -11.36 -1.89
N ASP A 81 10.95 -12.54 -1.27
CA ASP A 81 9.87 -13.36 -0.72
C ASP A 81 9.13 -12.67 0.43
N SER A 82 9.87 -11.95 1.29
CA SER A 82 9.27 -11.11 2.33
C SER A 82 8.41 -9.98 1.75
N MET A 83 8.87 -9.34 0.68
CA MET A 83 8.08 -8.33 -0.04
C MET A 83 6.82 -8.94 -0.66
N LEU A 84 6.89 -10.17 -1.19
CA LEU A 84 5.74 -10.88 -1.73
C LEU A 84 4.72 -11.21 -0.63
N PHE A 85 5.16 -11.61 0.57
CA PHE A 85 4.28 -11.80 1.72
C PHE A 85 3.52 -10.52 2.07
N ASP A 86 4.22 -9.36 2.07
CA ASP A 86 3.59 -8.07 2.36
C ASP A 86 2.58 -7.68 1.27
N LEU A 87 2.89 -7.92 -0.01
CA LEU A 87 1.95 -7.70 -1.12
C LEU A 87 0.68 -8.55 -0.93
N PHE A 88 0.80 -9.84 -0.65
CA PHE A 88 -0.36 -10.72 -0.41
C PHE A 88 -1.19 -10.27 0.80
N THR A 89 -0.52 -9.75 1.82
CA THR A 89 -1.20 -9.17 3.00
C THR A 89 -2.01 -7.93 2.62
N GLN A 90 -1.44 -7.03 1.82
CA GLN A 90 -2.12 -5.83 1.32
C GLN A 90 -3.29 -6.16 0.39
N LEU A 91 -3.19 -7.23 -0.40
CA LEU A 91 -4.26 -7.73 -1.25
C LEU A 91 -5.38 -8.44 -0.46
N GLY A 92 -5.20 -8.65 0.86
CA GLY A 92 -6.22 -9.20 1.74
C GLY A 92 -6.22 -10.74 1.84
N PHE A 93 -5.22 -11.43 1.26
CA PHE A 93 -5.10 -12.88 1.41
C PHE A 93 -4.77 -13.27 2.86
N LYS A 94 -5.46 -14.27 3.38
CA LYS A 94 -5.32 -14.75 4.76
C LYS A 94 -4.28 -15.86 4.84
N GLY A 95 -3.61 -15.96 5.97
CA GLY A 95 -2.62 -16.99 6.26
C GLY A 95 -1.49 -16.46 7.12
N ASP A 96 -0.90 -17.33 7.94
CA ASP A 96 0.19 -16.98 8.86
C ASP A 96 1.55 -16.87 8.14
N ASN A 97 1.66 -17.50 6.98
CA ASN A 97 2.85 -17.51 6.15
C ASN A 97 2.48 -17.32 4.66
N LEU A 98 3.49 -17.09 3.81
CA LEU A 98 3.26 -16.88 2.37
C LEU A 98 2.64 -18.11 1.70
N GLY A 99 3.07 -19.32 2.07
CA GLY A 99 2.51 -20.55 1.49
C GLY A 99 1.00 -20.69 1.71
N ASP A 100 0.51 -20.30 2.88
CA ASP A 100 -0.94 -20.33 3.17
C ASP A 100 -1.69 -19.26 2.36
N LYS A 101 -1.13 -18.06 2.22
CA LYS A 101 -1.68 -17.00 1.38
C LYS A 101 -1.72 -17.40 -0.10
N LEU A 102 -0.68 -18.06 -0.60
CA LEU A 102 -0.62 -18.58 -1.96
C LEU A 102 -1.69 -19.65 -2.24
N LYS A 103 -2.02 -20.48 -1.26
CA LYS A 103 -3.12 -21.48 -1.38
C LYS A 103 -4.50 -20.82 -1.49
N GLU A 104 -4.69 -19.65 -0.87
CA GLU A 104 -5.94 -18.90 -0.93
C GLU A 104 -6.12 -18.20 -2.29
N ALA A 105 -5.02 -17.88 -2.98
CA ALA A 105 -5.04 -17.24 -4.29
C ALA A 105 -5.40 -18.22 -5.42
N ASN A 106 -6.00 -17.70 -6.49
CA ASN A 106 -6.26 -18.43 -7.73
C ASN A 106 -5.85 -17.59 -8.94
N GLN A 107 -5.75 -18.22 -10.11
CA GLN A 107 -5.31 -17.55 -11.33
C GLN A 107 -6.27 -16.47 -11.85
N ALA A 108 -7.52 -16.45 -11.40
CA ALA A 108 -8.47 -15.42 -11.77
C ALA A 108 -8.18 -14.09 -11.05
N ASN A 109 -7.69 -14.16 -9.81
CA ASN A 109 -7.32 -12.99 -9.01
C ASN A 109 -5.81 -12.70 -8.97
N PHE A 110 -4.98 -13.64 -9.47
CA PHE A 110 -3.53 -13.53 -9.46
C PHE A 110 -2.93 -14.23 -10.70
N LYS A 111 -2.68 -13.47 -11.76
CA LYS A 111 -2.25 -14.01 -13.07
C LYS A 111 -0.94 -14.79 -12.98
N ASN A 112 0.06 -14.25 -12.29
CA ASN A 112 1.39 -14.84 -12.14
C ASN A 112 1.52 -15.73 -10.89
N LEU A 113 0.44 -16.37 -10.45
CA LEU A 113 0.43 -17.26 -9.27
C LEU A 113 1.46 -18.38 -9.37
N ASN A 114 1.65 -18.96 -10.56
CA ASN A 114 2.65 -20.01 -10.78
C ASN A 114 4.07 -19.50 -10.52
N PHE A 115 4.38 -18.28 -10.91
CA PHE A 115 5.68 -17.64 -10.65
C PHE A 115 5.89 -17.43 -9.15
N ALA A 116 4.84 -17.03 -8.44
CA ALA A 116 4.89 -16.86 -6.99
C ALA A 116 5.20 -18.19 -6.27
N TRP A 117 4.53 -19.28 -6.67
CA TRP A 117 4.83 -20.61 -6.13
C TRP A 117 6.24 -21.07 -6.44
N GLU A 118 6.69 -20.87 -7.67
CA GLU A 118 8.05 -21.28 -8.11
C GLU A 118 9.12 -20.53 -7.30
N ALA A 119 9.01 -19.20 -7.22
CA ALA A 119 9.95 -18.38 -6.48
C ALA A 119 9.95 -18.70 -4.98
N HIS A 120 8.78 -18.85 -4.36
CA HIS A 120 8.64 -19.22 -2.95
C HIS A 120 9.23 -20.62 -2.66
N ASN A 121 9.10 -21.58 -3.58
CA ASN A 121 9.71 -22.90 -3.42
C ASN A 121 11.25 -22.84 -3.40
N ILE A 122 11.87 -21.98 -4.22
CA ILE A 122 13.33 -21.77 -4.18
C ILE A 122 13.73 -21.14 -2.83
N ARG A 123 12.98 -20.14 -2.35
CA ARG A 123 13.21 -19.54 -1.03
C ARG A 123 13.12 -20.59 0.07
N ASN A 124 12.14 -21.50 0.02
CA ASN A 124 12.00 -22.56 1.00
C ASN A 124 13.18 -23.55 0.97
N LYS A 125 13.72 -23.88 -0.19
CA LYS A 125 14.97 -24.67 -0.29
C LYS A 125 16.14 -23.96 0.38
N ILE A 126 16.31 -22.65 0.15
CA ILE A 126 17.32 -21.84 0.83
C ILE A 126 17.16 -21.93 2.36
N ALA A 127 15.93 -21.83 2.86
CA ALA A 127 15.66 -21.87 4.29
C ALA A 127 15.89 -23.25 4.91
N HIS A 128 15.56 -24.34 4.21
CA HIS A 128 15.68 -25.70 4.74
C HIS A 128 17.09 -26.28 4.60
N GLU A 129 17.77 -25.99 3.50
CA GLU A 129 19.10 -26.55 3.20
C GLU A 129 20.24 -25.62 3.67
N GLY A 130 19.94 -24.36 3.90
CA GLY A 130 20.89 -23.36 4.46
C GLY A 130 22.15 -23.21 3.61
N SER A 131 23.30 -23.47 4.21
CA SER A 131 24.60 -23.35 3.53
C SER A 131 24.85 -24.45 2.48
N SER A 132 24.17 -25.60 2.57
CA SER A 132 24.31 -26.69 1.61
C SER A 132 23.56 -26.45 0.30
N PHE A 133 22.60 -25.51 0.26
CA PHE A 133 21.93 -25.13 -0.97
C PHE A 133 22.83 -24.25 -1.82
N GLU A 134 23.22 -24.72 -3.00
CA GLU A 134 23.98 -23.96 -3.98
C GLU A 134 23.03 -23.19 -4.89
N LEU A 135 23.06 -21.87 -4.83
CA LEU A 135 22.31 -20.98 -5.70
C LEU A 135 23.26 -20.30 -6.69
N SER A 136 23.18 -20.65 -7.96
CA SER A 136 23.95 -19.97 -8.99
C SER A 136 23.44 -18.56 -9.24
N LEU A 137 24.32 -17.64 -9.72
CA LEU A 137 23.92 -16.29 -10.12
C LEU A 137 22.84 -16.31 -11.20
N HIS A 138 22.93 -17.25 -12.15
CA HIS A 138 21.92 -17.40 -13.20
C HIS A 138 20.54 -17.73 -12.62
N GLU A 139 20.49 -18.69 -11.69
CA GLU A 139 19.25 -19.08 -11.03
C GLU A 139 18.70 -17.95 -10.13
N ALA A 140 19.59 -17.26 -9.39
CA ALA A 140 19.19 -16.10 -8.60
C ALA A 140 18.55 -15.01 -9.47
N LYS A 141 19.16 -14.65 -10.60
CA LYS A 141 18.59 -13.68 -11.55
C LYS A 141 17.24 -14.14 -12.09
N ARG A 142 17.10 -15.43 -12.41
CA ARG A 142 15.84 -16.00 -12.89
C ARG A 142 14.74 -15.87 -11.84
N VAL A 143 15.02 -16.23 -10.60
CA VAL A 143 14.05 -16.17 -9.50
C VAL A 143 13.67 -14.73 -9.19
N ILE A 144 14.62 -13.81 -9.13
CA ILE A 144 14.33 -12.38 -8.92
C ILE A 144 13.49 -11.81 -10.07
N ALA A 145 13.71 -12.24 -11.32
CA ALA A 145 12.85 -11.83 -12.43
C ALA A 145 11.39 -12.32 -12.29
N LEU A 146 11.15 -13.48 -11.66
CA LEU A 146 9.79 -13.92 -11.34
C LEU A 146 9.12 -12.98 -10.33
N TYR A 147 9.81 -12.60 -9.25
CA TYR A 147 9.32 -11.61 -8.28
C TYR A 147 9.05 -10.25 -8.95
N GLU A 148 9.95 -9.78 -9.79
CA GLU A 148 9.80 -8.51 -10.50
C GLU A 148 8.52 -8.48 -11.34
N GLN A 149 8.24 -9.53 -12.12
CA GLN A 149 7.03 -9.63 -12.92
C GLN A 149 5.76 -9.60 -12.06
N ILE A 150 5.78 -10.25 -10.90
CA ILE A 150 4.66 -10.23 -9.96
C ILE A 150 4.46 -8.82 -9.41
N PHE A 151 5.53 -8.18 -8.95
CA PHE A 151 5.45 -6.83 -8.37
C PHE A 151 5.00 -5.79 -9.39
N GLN A 152 5.43 -5.90 -10.66
CA GLN A 152 4.97 -5.05 -11.74
C GLN A 152 3.49 -5.27 -12.09
N GLU A 153 2.98 -6.51 -12.03
CA GLU A 153 1.56 -6.81 -12.25
C GLU A 153 0.64 -6.00 -11.32
N PHE A 154 1.10 -5.78 -10.08
CA PHE A 154 0.33 -5.06 -9.05
C PHE A 154 0.79 -3.61 -8.83
N GLY A 155 1.73 -3.11 -9.63
CA GLY A 155 2.30 -1.77 -9.41
C GLY A 155 2.94 -1.60 -8.03
N TYR A 156 3.55 -2.68 -7.50
CA TYR A 156 4.16 -2.71 -6.18
C TYR A 156 5.57 -2.10 -6.15
N ILE A 157 6.26 -2.15 -7.28
CA ILE A 157 7.57 -1.54 -7.54
C ILE A 157 7.52 -0.73 -8.83
#